data_902f6259ad62b4dc743beabd867bc2d9
#
_entry.id   902f6259ad62b4dc743beabd867bc2d9
#
_cell.length_a   1.000
_cell.length_b   1.000
_cell.length_c   1.000
_cell.angle_alpha   90.00
_cell.angle_beta   90.00
_cell.angle_gamma   90.00
#
_symmetry.space_group_name_H-M   'P 1'
#
loop_
_entity.id
_entity.type
_entity.pdbx_description
1 polymer ?
#
loop_
_entity_poly.entity_id
_entity_poly.type
_entity_poly.pdbx_seq_one_letter_code
_entity_poly.pdbx_strand_id
1 'polypeptide(L)'
;PSAACFYVDIFATKTLDDFVHYLGRNIVGKIDTPQQKAAGFVTSFFKSAKVVFSVDMLTGMPEVSLGFEPHLAKNTLEEIFAYLKQSERECYVAIDEFQQILEYEDTGVEAMLRSMIQFCHNVHFIFSGSKRHMMVDIFTNAKRPFFQSTECMSLHPIPEDTYYLFAERFIRQGGIVLNDDVFHDIYSRFEGHTWYVQYILNVIYEYAPEVVTFEDVNNAIVRILRRNEDTYRETLDRLSKNQVYLLSAIA
;
A
#
# COMPACT_ATOMS: atom_id res chain seq x y z
N PRO A 1 12.52 -24.88 2.11
CA PRO A 1 12.06 -24.08 0.96
C PRO A 1 11.72 -22.67 1.46
N SER A 2 12.22 -21.65 0.74
CA SER A 2 11.88 -20.26 1.07
C SER A 2 10.39 -19.99 0.79
N ALA A 3 9.73 -19.21 1.64
CA ALA A 3 8.35 -18.77 1.42
C ALA A 3 8.22 -17.97 0.12
N ALA A 4 7.02 -17.98 -0.49
CA ALA A 4 6.69 -17.14 -1.61
C ALA A 4 5.94 -15.90 -1.12
N CYS A 5 6.42 -14.69 -1.47
CA CYS A 5 5.83 -13.44 -1.04
C CYS A 5 5.30 -12.67 -2.26
N PHE A 6 4.07 -12.19 -2.16
CA PHE A 6 3.39 -11.42 -3.20
C PHE A 6 2.88 -10.11 -2.63
N TYR A 7 3.05 -9.05 -3.38
CA TYR A 7 2.49 -7.74 -3.07
C TYR A 7 1.54 -7.33 -4.19
N VAL A 8 0.32 -6.96 -3.85
CA VAL A 8 -0.74 -6.60 -4.78
C VAL A 8 -1.36 -5.29 -4.30
N ASP A 9 -1.03 -4.20 -4.96
CA ASP A 9 -1.69 -2.91 -4.75
C ASP A 9 -2.96 -2.86 -5.61
N ILE A 10 -4.13 -2.68 -4.97
CA ILE A 10 -5.43 -2.63 -5.64
C ILE A 10 -6.02 -1.22 -5.72
N PHE A 11 -5.25 -0.19 -5.46
CA PHE A 11 -5.71 1.20 -5.48
C PHE A 11 -6.42 1.60 -6.78
N ALA A 12 -5.89 1.15 -7.93
CA ALA A 12 -6.42 1.50 -9.24
C ALA A 12 -7.63 0.66 -9.68
N THR A 13 -8.02 -0.36 -8.91
CA THR A 13 -9.11 -1.26 -9.27
C THR A 13 -10.48 -0.68 -8.94
N LYS A 14 -11.49 -0.98 -9.77
CA LYS A 14 -12.88 -0.50 -9.60
C LYS A 14 -13.90 -1.62 -9.62
N THR A 15 -13.52 -2.80 -10.08
CA THR A 15 -14.38 -3.96 -10.28
C THR A 15 -13.72 -5.23 -9.78
N LEU A 16 -14.50 -6.29 -9.61
CA LEU A 16 -13.98 -7.63 -9.35
C LEU A 16 -13.04 -8.10 -10.48
N ASP A 17 -13.35 -7.76 -11.72
CA ASP A 17 -12.54 -8.08 -12.89
C ASP A 17 -11.14 -7.48 -12.78
N ASP A 18 -11.02 -6.19 -12.47
CA ASP A 18 -9.75 -5.51 -12.23
C ASP A 18 -8.96 -6.22 -11.11
N PHE A 19 -9.62 -6.49 -9.98
CA PHE A 19 -9.00 -7.17 -8.84
C PHE A 19 -8.40 -8.52 -9.24
N VAL A 20 -9.15 -9.33 -9.99
CA VAL A 20 -8.70 -10.66 -10.45
C VAL A 20 -7.51 -10.53 -11.39
N HIS A 21 -7.51 -9.56 -12.31
CA HIS A 21 -6.37 -9.27 -13.17
C HIS A 21 -5.11 -8.92 -12.37
N TYR A 22 -5.22 -8.00 -11.40
CA TYR A 22 -4.09 -7.60 -10.55
C TYR A 22 -3.57 -8.77 -9.71
N LEU A 23 -4.47 -9.55 -9.11
CA LEU A 23 -4.09 -10.72 -8.32
C LEU A 23 -3.41 -11.78 -9.19
N GLY A 24 -3.99 -12.10 -10.34
CA GLY A 24 -3.45 -13.08 -11.28
C GLY A 24 -2.05 -12.72 -11.78
N ARG A 25 -1.84 -11.47 -12.21
CA ARG A 25 -0.54 -10.95 -12.67
C ARG A 25 0.55 -11.07 -11.60
N ASN A 26 0.19 -10.90 -10.34
CA ASN A 26 1.15 -10.94 -9.25
C ASN A 26 1.45 -12.33 -8.71
N ILE A 27 0.57 -13.32 -8.90
CA ILE A 27 0.68 -14.65 -8.29
C ILE A 27 0.99 -15.74 -9.31
N VAL A 28 0.29 -15.73 -10.45
CA VAL A 28 0.32 -16.84 -11.41
C VAL A 28 1.71 -17.00 -12.03
N GLY A 29 2.17 -18.25 -12.10
CA GLY A 29 3.49 -18.58 -12.64
C GLY A 29 4.68 -18.30 -11.72
N LYS A 30 4.45 -17.72 -10.52
CA LYS A 30 5.52 -17.35 -9.59
C LYS A 30 5.78 -18.40 -8.49
N ILE A 31 4.82 -19.28 -8.24
CA ILE A 31 4.94 -20.34 -7.21
C ILE A 31 5.36 -21.70 -7.80
N ASP A 32 5.36 -21.84 -9.11
CA ASP A 32 5.65 -23.11 -9.76
C ASP A 32 7.10 -23.54 -9.60
N THR A 33 7.29 -24.85 -9.40
CA THR A 33 8.59 -25.47 -9.51
C THR A 33 9.09 -25.48 -10.96
N PRO A 34 10.42 -25.61 -11.21
CA PRO A 34 10.94 -25.73 -12.58
C PRO A 34 10.29 -26.84 -13.40
N GLN A 35 9.92 -27.97 -12.75
CA GLN A 35 9.25 -29.10 -13.38
C GLN A 35 7.80 -28.75 -13.78
N GLN A 36 7.07 -28.06 -12.91
CA GLN A 36 5.71 -27.58 -13.19
C GLN A 36 5.70 -26.57 -14.34
N LYS A 37 6.68 -25.65 -14.37
CA LYS A 37 6.85 -24.70 -15.48
C LYS A 37 7.12 -25.41 -16.81
N ALA A 38 8.01 -26.40 -16.81
CA ALA A 38 8.34 -27.19 -18.00
C ALA A 38 7.16 -28.03 -18.51
N ALA A 39 6.29 -28.49 -17.60
CA ALA A 39 5.10 -29.29 -17.94
C ALA A 39 3.90 -28.45 -18.41
N GLY A 40 4.00 -27.12 -18.47
CA GLY A 40 2.89 -26.25 -18.82
C GLY A 40 1.76 -26.27 -17.79
N PHE A 41 2.08 -26.56 -16.54
CA PHE A 41 1.12 -26.72 -15.44
C PHE A 41 0.18 -25.53 -15.32
N VAL A 42 0.70 -24.30 -15.38
CA VAL A 42 -0.10 -23.07 -15.28
C VAL A 42 -1.19 -23.03 -16.35
N THR A 43 -0.83 -23.28 -17.61
CA THR A 43 -1.79 -23.23 -18.73
C THR A 43 -2.88 -24.31 -18.65
N SER A 44 -2.56 -25.46 -18.07
CA SER A 44 -3.54 -26.54 -17.88
C SER A 44 -4.43 -26.34 -16.65
N PHE A 45 -3.99 -25.55 -15.71
CA PHE A 45 -4.69 -25.30 -14.45
C PHE A 45 -5.89 -24.38 -14.62
N PHE A 46 -5.69 -23.26 -15.33
CA PHE A 46 -6.75 -22.28 -15.55
C PHE A 46 -7.67 -22.70 -16.71
N LYS A 47 -8.95 -22.88 -16.40
CA LYS A 47 -10.00 -23.23 -17.38
C LYS A 47 -10.88 -22.03 -17.74
N SER A 48 -11.08 -21.12 -16.77
CA SER A 48 -11.88 -19.91 -16.93
C SER A 48 -11.08 -18.76 -17.53
N ALA A 49 -9.75 -18.89 -17.60
CA ALA A 49 -8.86 -17.86 -18.10
C ALA A 49 -7.79 -18.42 -19.03
N LYS A 50 -7.42 -17.64 -20.03
CA LYS A 50 -6.27 -17.91 -20.91
C LYS A 50 -5.01 -17.33 -20.25
N VAL A 51 -4.02 -18.17 -20.01
CA VAL A 51 -2.71 -17.72 -19.54
C VAL A 51 -1.95 -17.06 -20.68
N VAL A 52 -1.57 -15.79 -20.49
CA VAL A 52 -0.83 -14.99 -21.47
C VAL A 52 0.57 -14.73 -20.94
N PHE A 53 1.57 -15.12 -21.72
CA PHE A 53 2.97 -14.83 -21.43
C PHE A 53 3.41 -13.61 -22.22
N SER A 54 3.97 -12.64 -21.57
CA SER A 54 4.48 -11.40 -22.15
C SER A 54 5.81 -11.01 -21.53
N VAL A 55 6.41 -9.95 -22.05
CA VAL A 55 7.58 -9.32 -21.46
C VAL A 55 7.21 -7.88 -21.13
N ASP A 56 7.43 -7.47 -19.91
CA ASP A 56 7.23 -6.09 -19.51
C ASP A 56 8.19 -5.19 -20.29
N MET A 57 7.63 -4.24 -21.04
CA MET A 57 8.42 -3.40 -21.97
C MET A 57 9.36 -2.42 -21.24
N LEU A 58 9.10 -2.11 -19.97
CA LEU A 58 9.92 -1.17 -19.19
C LEU A 58 11.07 -1.88 -18.48
N THR A 59 10.79 -3.07 -17.93
CA THR A 59 11.76 -3.82 -17.12
C THR A 59 12.45 -4.95 -17.88
N GLY A 60 11.91 -5.37 -19.02
CA GLY A 60 12.38 -6.53 -19.78
C GLY A 60 12.13 -7.88 -19.09
N MET A 61 11.37 -7.90 -17.99
CA MET A 61 11.10 -9.12 -17.21
C MET A 61 9.94 -9.92 -17.79
N PRO A 62 10.02 -11.27 -17.76
CA PRO A 62 8.90 -12.12 -18.13
C PRO A 62 7.70 -11.87 -17.23
N GLU A 63 6.54 -11.67 -17.82
CA GLU A 63 5.28 -11.44 -17.15
C GLU A 63 4.27 -12.49 -17.54
N VAL A 64 3.44 -12.91 -16.57
CA VAL A 64 2.29 -13.80 -16.81
C VAL A 64 1.04 -13.04 -16.42
N SER A 65 0.05 -13.05 -17.30
CA SER A 65 -1.27 -12.47 -17.04
C SER A 65 -2.39 -13.45 -17.39
N LEU A 66 -3.59 -13.20 -16.87
CA LEU A 66 -4.79 -13.98 -17.15
C LEU A 66 -5.71 -13.13 -18.01
N GLY A 67 -6.06 -13.65 -19.20
CA GLY A 67 -7.09 -13.08 -20.06
C GLY A 67 -8.39 -13.87 -19.88
N PHE A 68 -9.46 -13.21 -19.45
CA PHE A 68 -10.78 -13.83 -19.26
C PHE A 68 -11.89 -12.81 -19.58
N GLU A 69 -13.08 -13.33 -19.81
CA GLU A 69 -14.26 -12.48 -19.98
C GLU A 69 -14.80 -12.02 -18.61
N PRO A 70 -15.32 -10.80 -18.46
CA PRO A 70 -15.76 -10.26 -17.17
C PRO A 70 -16.71 -11.15 -16.39
N HIS A 71 -17.63 -11.85 -17.07
CA HIS A 71 -18.55 -12.80 -16.42
C HIS A 71 -17.87 -14.04 -15.81
N LEU A 72 -16.60 -14.30 -16.14
CA LEU A 72 -15.78 -15.40 -15.61
C LEU A 72 -14.86 -14.95 -14.47
N ALA A 73 -14.87 -13.68 -14.08
CA ALA A 73 -13.99 -13.15 -13.03
C ALA A 73 -14.06 -13.96 -11.73
N LYS A 74 -15.27 -14.30 -11.27
CA LYS A 74 -15.45 -15.14 -10.08
C LYS A 74 -14.81 -16.52 -10.23
N ASN A 75 -15.03 -17.19 -11.34
CA ASN A 75 -14.48 -18.53 -11.61
C ASN A 75 -12.94 -18.46 -11.68
N THR A 76 -12.41 -17.44 -12.34
CA THR A 76 -10.96 -17.19 -12.42
C THR A 76 -10.36 -16.93 -11.05
N LEU A 77 -11.06 -16.18 -10.19
CA LEU A 77 -10.63 -15.95 -8.81
C LEU A 77 -10.59 -17.26 -8.01
N GLU A 78 -11.62 -18.11 -8.13
CA GLU A 78 -11.64 -19.43 -7.50
C GLU A 78 -10.46 -20.31 -7.97
N GLU A 79 -10.10 -20.23 -9.25
CA GLU A 79 -8.93 -20.93 -9.80
C GLU A 79 -7.61 -20.37 -9.24
N ILE A 80 -7.46 -19.05 -9.08
CA ILE A 80 -6.28 -18.44 -8.43
C ILE A 80 -6.14 -18.94 -7.00
N PHE A 81 -7.21 -18.96 -6.22
CA PHE A 81 -7.18 -19.46 -4.84
C PHE A 81 -6.89 -20.97 -4.79
N ALA A 82 -7.43 -21.74 -5.71
CA ALA A 82 -7.13 -23.17 -5.83
C ALA A 82 -5.65 -23.39 -6.20
N TYR A 83 -5.10 -22.56 -7.09
CA TYR A 83 -3.70 -22.59 -7.47
C TYR A 83 -2.76 -22.25 -6.28
N LEU A 84 -3.09 -21.25 -5.47
CA LEU A 84 -2.38 -20.92 -4.25
C LEU A 84 -2.39 -22.10 -3.25
N LYS A 85 -3.53 -22.75 -3.06
CA LYS A 85 -3.67 -23.92 -2.15
C LYS A 85 -2.79 -25.10 -2.53
N GLN A 86 -2.49 -25.29 -3.80
CA GLN A 86 -1.66 -26.39 -4.30
C GLN A 86 -0.14 -26.10 -4.15
N SER A 87 0.24 -24.90 -3.72
CA SER A 87 1.63 -24.57 -3.48
C SER A 87 2.21 -25.44 -2.36
N GLU A 88 3.35 -26.10 -2.63
CA GLU A 88 4.14 -26.79 -1.60
C GLU A 88 4.90 -25.83 -0.67
N ARG A 89 4.88 -24.52 -1.01
CA ARG A 89 5.55 -23.46 -0.26
C ARG A 89 4.52 -22.65 0.51
N GLU A 90 4.90 -22.22 1.70
CA GLU A 90 4.18 -21.17 2.42
C GLU A 90 4.09 -19.92 1.53
N CYS A 91 2.89 -19.35 1.40
CA CYS A 91 2.66 -18.16 0.61
C CYS A 91 2.23 -16.99 1.51
N TYR A 92 2.79 -15.81 1.29
CA TYR A 92 2.38 -14.57 1.92
C TYR A 92 1.85 -13.64 0.84
N VAL A 93 0.58 -13.26 0.94
CA VAL A 93 -0.10 -12.38 -0.02
C VAL A 93 -0.47 -11.08 0.69
N ALA A 94 0.28 -10.03 0.43
CA ALA A 94 -0.02 -8.69 0.91
C ALA A 94 -0.90 -7.97 -0.12
N ILE A 95 -2.09 -7.54 0.30
CA ILE A 95 -3.02 -6.76 -0.51
C ILE A 95 -3.09 -5.36 0.09
N ASP A 96 -2.56 -4.40 -0.66
CA ASP A 96 -2.54 -2.99 -0.25
C ASP A 96 -3.76 -2.24 -0.76
N GLU A 97 -4.14 -1.18 -0.04
CA GLU A 97 -5.36 -0.39 -0.24
C GLU A 97 -6.64 -1.27 -0.22
N PHE A 98 -6.66 -2.28 0.68
CA PHE A 98 -7.72 -3.30 0.70
C PHE A 98 -9.13 -2.73 0.84
N GLN A 99 -9.30 -1.56 1.48
CA GLN A 99 -10.59 -0.89 1.55
C GLN A 99 -11.19 -0.55 0.18
N GLN A 100 -10.38 -0.59 -0.90
CA GLN A 100 -10.86 -0.33 -2.26
C GLN A 100 -11.96 -1.31 -2.70
N ILE A 101 -11.97 -2.54 -2.18
CA ILE A 101 -13.04 -3.51 -2.46
C ILE A 101 -14.46 -3.04 -2.08
N LEU A 102 -14.55 -2.06 -1.16
CA LEU A 102 -15.83 -1.49 -0.74
C LEU A 102 -16.41 -0.50 -1.77
N GLU A 103 -15.58 -0.03 -2.69
CA GLU A 103 -15.94 0.92 -3.74
C GLU A 103 -16.34 0.20 -5.05
N TYR A 104 -16.25 -1.14 -5.11
CA TYR A 104 -16.63 -1.91 -6.29
C TYR A 104 -18.13 -1.89 -6.51
N GLU A 105 -18.54 -1.82 -7.78
CA GLU A 105 -19.94 -1.97 -8.18
C GLU A 105 -20.47 -3.40 -7.95
N ASP A 106 -19.58 -4.37 -7.94
CA ASP A 106 -19.88 -5.78 -7.70
C ASP A 106 -20.29 -6.01 -6.25
N THR A 107 -21.48 -6.59 -6.05
CA THR A 107 -21.98 -6.89 -4.71
C THR A 107 -21.40 -8.20 -4.17
N GLY A 108 -21.14 -8.23 -2.86
CA GLY A 108 -20.73 -9.46 -2.16
C GLY A 108 -19.26 -9.87 -2.34
N VAL A 109 -18.41 -9.03 -2.93
CA VAL A 109 -16.98 -9.30 -3.13
C VAL A 109 -16.28 -9.61 -1.80
N GLU A 110 -16.59 -8.84 -0.76
CA GLU A 110 -16.04 -9.05 0.59
C GLU A 110 -16.37 -10.45 1.13
N ALA A 111 -17.65 -10.87 1.06
CA ALA A 111 -18.09 -12.17 1.53
C ALA A 111 -17.47 -13.33 0.70
N MET A 112 -17.34 -13.13 -0.60
CA MET A 112 -16.72 -14.09 -1.51
C MET A 112 -15.23 -14.26 -1.17
N LEU A 113 -14.46 -13.19 -1.04
CA LEU A 113 -13.05 -13.24 -0.63
C LEU A 113 -12.88 -13.93 0.72
N ARG A 114 -13.69 -13.55 1.72
CA ARG A 114 -13.66 -14.16 3.05
C ARG A 114 -13.89 -15.68 2.98
N SER A 115 -14.85 -16.13 2.15
CA SER A 115 -15.15 -17.57 1.98
C SER A 115 -14.01 -18.35 1.35
N MET A 116 -13.21 -17.72 0.47
CA MET A 116 -12.07 -18.37 -0.17
C MET A 116 -10.84 -18.40 0.75
N ILE A 117 -10.54 -17.27 1.41
CA ILE A 117 -9.38 -17.07 2.28
C ILE A 117 -9.39 -18.05 3.44
N GLN A 118 -10.53 -18.26 4.10
CA GLN A 118 -10.63 -19.13 5.28
C GLN A 118 -10.19 -20.59 5.05
N PHE A 119 -10.15 -21.05 3.82
CA PHE A 119 -9.74 -22.41 3.45
C PHE A 119 -8.30 -22.48 2.90
N CYS A 120 -7.54 -21.40 2.96
CA CYS A 120 -6.16 -21.35 2.50
C CYS A 120 -5.19 -21.51 3.67
N HIS A 121 -4.92 -22.75 4.12
CA HIS A 121 -4.10 -23.01 5.31
C HIS A 121 -2.60 -22.77 5.12
N ASN A 122 -2.11 -22.81 3.88
CA ASN A 122 -0.74 -22.56 3.48
C ASN A 122 -0.51 -21.13 2.94
N VAL A 123 -1.52 -20.26 3.05
CA VAL A 123 -1.46 -18.88 2.56
C VAL A 123 -1.80 -17.91 3.68
N HIS A 124 -0.88 -17.01 3.97
CA HIS A 124 -1.04 -15.94 4.94
C HIS A 124 -1.38 -14.64 4.22
N PHE A 125 -2.52 -14.06 4.54
CA PHE A 125 -2.96 -12.81 3.95
C PHE A 125 -2.63 -11.63 4.88
N ILE A 126 -2.08 -10.57 4.29
CA ILE A 126 -1.78 -9.31 4.96
C ILE A 126 -2.58 -8.24 4.24
N PHE A 127 -3.45 -7.53 4.96
CA PHE A 127 -4.24 -6.45 4.42
C PHE A 127 -3.71 -5.13 4.95
N SER A 128 -3.37 -4.21 4.06
CA SER A 128 -2.99 -2.84 4.40
C SER A 128 -3.91 -1.84 3.72
N GLY A 129 -4.00 -0.63 4.27
CA GLY A 129 -4.81 0.42 3.72
C GLY A 129 -4.63 1.74 4.45
N SER A 130 -4.76 2.83 3.71
CA SER A 130 -4.56 4.20 4.21
C SER A 130 -5.82 4.79 4.87
N LYS A 131 -7.03 4.35 4.48
CA LYS A 131 -8.30 4.81 5.05
C LYS A 131 -8.62 4.04 6.35
N ARG A 132 -7.97 4.42 7.45
CA ARG A 132 -8.03 3.72 8.75
C ARG A 132 -9.46 3.36 9.18
N HIS A 133 -10.41 4.29 9.09
CA HIS A 133 -11.80 4.04 9.52
C HIS A 133 -12.47 2.94 8.70
N MET A 134 -12.20 2.85 7.38
CA MET A 134 -12.73 1.80 6.52
C MET A 134 -12.09 0.45 6.85
N MET A 135 -10.76 0.40 7.04
CA MET A 135 -10.06 -0.83 7.45
C MET A 135 -10.57 -1.35 8.80
N VAL A 136 -10.74 -0.48 9.78
CA VAL A 136 -11.32 -0.84 11.08
C VAL A 136 -12.74 -1.38 10.88
N ASP A 137 -13.60 -0.75 10.09
CA ASP A 137 -14.97 -1.22 9.82
C ASP A 137 -14.98 -2.62 9.20
N ILE A 138 -14.12 -2.91 8.22
CA ILE A 138 -14.02 -4.25 7.58
C ILE A 138 -13.78 -5.35 8.62
N PHE A 139 -12.85 -5.16 9.56
CA PHE A 139 -12.36 -6.22 10.43
C PHE A 139 -12.97 -6.24 11.83
N THR A 140 -13.61 -5.15 12.29
CA THR A 140 -14.15 -5.04 13.65
C THR A 140 -15.67 -4.90 13.73
N ASN A 141 -16.33 -4.60 12.61
CA ASN A 141 -17.78 -4.49 12.58
C ASN A 141 -18.44 -5.88 12.47
N ALA A 142 -19.26 -6.24 13.46
CA ALA A 142 -19.94 -7.55 13.53
C ALA A 142 -20.89 -7.86 12.34
N LYS A 143 -21.24 -6.85 11.53
CA LYS A 143 -22.06 -7.04 10.32
C LYS A 143 -21.24 -7.33 9.06
N ARG A 144 -19.92 -7.29 9.13
CA ARG A 144 -19.02 -7.50 8.01
C ARG A 144 -18.51 -8.93 7.89
N PRO A 145 -18.30 -9.46 6.70
CA PRO A 145 -17.78 -10.82 6.47
C PRO A 145 -16.42 -11.10 7.13
N PHE A 146 -15.53 -10.10 7.20
CA PHE A 146 -14.21 -10.23 7.81
C PHE A 146 -14.19 -9.99 9.33
N PHE A 147 -15.34 -9.85 9.97
CA PHE A 147 -15.40 -9.63 11.43
C PHE A 147 -14.55 -10.67 12.19
N GLN A 148 -13.65 -10.19 13.03
CA GLN A 148 -12.74 -11.00 13.86
C GLN A 148 -11.96 -12.10 13.10
N SER A 149 -11.64 -11.87 11.85
CA SER A 149 -10.92 -12.86 11.03
C SER A 149 -9.43 -12.60 10.91
N THR A 150 -8.93 -11.49 11.45
CA THR A 150 -7.54 -11.04 11.37
C THR A 150 -7.11 -10.43 12.68
N GLU A 151 -5.80 -10.42 12.91
CA GLU A 151 -5.17 -9.57 13.92
C GLU A 151 -4.95 -8.16 13.33
N CYS A 152 -5.41 -7.14 14.04
CA CYS A 152 -5.28 -5.75 13.60
C CYS A 152 -4.06 -5.09 14.26
N MET A 153 -3.15 -4.58 13.43
CA MET A 153 -1.99 -3.82 13.87
C MET A 153 -2.14 -2.36 13.45
N SER A 154 -2.09 -1.45 14.42
CA SER A 154 -2.04 -0.01 14.14
C SER A 154 -0.57 0.43 14.02
N LEU A 155 -0.24 1.13 12.94
CA LEU A 155 1.06 1.79 12.81
C LEU A 155 0.99 3.13 13.53
N HIS A 156 1.88 3.30 14.48
CA HIS A 156 2.11 4.56 15.19
C HIS A 156 3.26 5.33 14.53
N PRO A 157 3.41 6.64 14.83
CA PRO A 157 4.60 7.37 14.43
C PRO A 157 5.87 6.63 14.83
N ILE A 158 6.91 6.74 14.02
CA ILE A 158 8.23 6.18 14.36
C ILE A 158 8.72 6.86 15.63
N PRO A 159 9.19 6.11 16.67
CA PRO A 159 9.72 6.72 17.87
C PRO A 159 10.80 7.74 17.54
N GLU A 160 10.76 8.90 18.19
CA GLU A 160 11.58 10.07 17.86
C GLU A 160 13.08 9.75 17.83
N ASP A 161 13.59 9.09 18.88
CA ASP A 161 15.02 8.71 18.96
C ASP A 161 15.46 7.83 17.78
N THR A 162 14.61 6.88 17.41
CA THR A 162 14.88 5.99 16.29
C THR A 162 14.88 6.74 14.96
N TYR A 163 13.94 7.68 14.82
CA TYR A 163 13.80 8.47 13.62
C TYR A 163 14.94 9.51 13.49
N TYR A 164 15.34 10.12 14.60
CA TYR A 164 16.50 11.02 14.65
C TYR A 164 17.77 10.32 14.15
N LEU A 165 18.11 9.15 14.70
CA LEU A 165 19.29 8.38 14.30
C LEU A 165 19.28 8.03 12.80
N PHE A 166 18.13 7.73 12.26
CA PHE A 166 17.97 7.47 10.82
C PHE A 166 18.19 8.78 10.02
N ALA A 167 17.52 9.87 10.38
CA ALA A 167 17.58 11.14 9.69
C ALA A 167 19.00 11.73 9.73
N GLU A 168 19.63 11.74 10.90
CA GLU A 168 20.98 12.24 11.12
C GLU A 168 21.99 11.50 10.22
N ARG A 169 21.90 10.18 10.15
CA ARG A 169 22.77 9.37 9.28
C ARG A 169 22.68 9.78 7.81
N PHE A 170 21.47 10.04 7.29
CA PHE A 170 21.28 10.42 5.88
C PHE A 170 21.68 11.87 5.61
N ILE A 171 21.33 12.79 6.49
CA ILE A 171 21.69 14.21 6.41
C ILE A 171 23.22 14.38 6.44
N ARG A 172 23.91 13.62 7.32
CA ARG A 172 25.38 13.62 7.44
C ARG A 172 26.08 13.10 6.17
N GLN A 173 25.47 12.23 5.38
CA GLN A 173 26.04 11.79 4.10
C GLN A 173 26.18 12.97 3.11
N GLY A 174 25.34 14.00 3.21
CA GLY A 174 25.46 15.26 2.47
C GLY A 174 26.44 16.27 3.08
N GLY A 175 27.17 15.90 4.14
CA GLY A 175 28.08 16.80 4.84
C GLY A 175 27.38 17.78 5.79
N ILE A 176 26.10 17.58 6.07
CA ILE A 176 25.27 18.48 6.89
C ILE A 176 25.19 17.94 8.31
N VAL A 177 25.24 18.82 9.32
CA VAL A 177 25.06 18.46 10.72
C VAL A 177 23.63 18.78 11.14
N LEU A 178 22.89 17.75 11.61
CA LEU A 178 21.56 17.87 12.21
C LEU A 178 21.66 17.58 13.70
N ASN A 179 21.37 18.57 14.53
CA ASN A 179 21.35 18.40 15.97
C ASN A 179 20.00 17.85 16.46
N ASP A 180 20.02 17.15 17.58
CA ASP A 180 18.86 16.49 18.18
C ASP A 180 17.73 17.48 18.53
N ASP A 181 18.08 18.65 19.10
CA ASP A 181 17.12 19.69 19.45
C ASP A 181 16.38 20.27 18.24
N VAL A 182 17.06 20.41 17.11
CA VAL A 182 16.43 20.87 15.86
C VAL A 182 15.54 19.79 15.27
N PHE A 183 15.96 18.52 15.34
CA PHE A 183 15.11 17.40 14.91
C PHE A 183 13.87 17.27 15.80
N HIS A 184 14.04 17.43 17.12
CA HIS A 184 12.93 17.44 18.07
C HIS A 184 11.88 18.51 17.73
N ASP A 185 12.33 19.72 17.37
CA ASP A 185 11.43 20.81 16.94
C ASP A 185 10.62 20.40 15.68
N ILE A 186 11.29 19.81 14.67
CA ILE A 186 10.60 19.31 13.47
C ILE A 186 9.60 18.20 13.83
N TYR A 187 10.05 17.22 14.62
CA TYR A 187 9.23 16.07 15.00
C TYR A 187 7.98 16.49 15.79
N SER A 188 8.16 17.37 16.78
CA SER A 188 7.07 17.84 17.64
C SER A 188 6.06 18.70 16.90
N ARG A 189 6.48 19.59 16.00
CA ARG A 189 5.58 20.43 15.18
C ARG A 189 4.63 19.61 14.31
N PHE A 190 5.05 18.43 13.88
CA PHE A 190 4.27 17.56 12.98
C PHE A 190 3.85 16.26 13.65
N GLU A 191 3.91 16.17 14.99
CA GLU A 191 3.48 15.00 15.77
C GLU A 191 4.10 13.68 15.25
N GLY A 192 5.33 13.74 14.76
CA GLY A 192 6.04 12.59 14.18
C GLY A 192 5.49 12.10 12.85
N HIS A 193 4.61 12.86 12.18
CA HIS A 193 4.06 12.44 10.88
C HIS A 193 5.17 12.34 9.83
N THR A 194 5.50 11.11 9.45
CA THR A 194 6.67 10.76 8.65
C THR A 194 6.79 11.55 7.35
N TRP A 195 5.68 11.75 6.64
CA TRP A 195 5.70 12.49 5.37
C TRP A 195 6.14 13.95 5.54
N TYR A 196 5.60 14.65 6.55
CA TYR A 196 5.96 16.06 6.80
C TYR A 196 7.40 16.19 7.29
N VAL A 197 7.82 15.33 8.22
CA VAL A 197 9.20 15.34 8.73
C VAL A 197 10.18 15.10 7.59
N GLN A 198 9.95 14.09 6.74
CA GLN A 198 10.80 13.83 5.57
C GLN A 198 10.80 14.98 4.58
N TYR A 199 9.64 15.60 4.31
CA TYR A 199 9.57 16.70 3.36
C TYR A 199 10.38 17.90 3.81
N ILE A 200 10.32 18.26 5.10
CA ILE A 200 11.14 19.34 5.67
C ILE A 200 12.63 19.00 5.58
N LEU A 201 13.01 17.79 5.99
CA LEU A 201 14.41 17.35 5.91
C LEU A 201 14.93 17.35 4.47
N ASN A 202 14.12 16.95 3.49
CA ASN A 202 14.48 17.02 2.08
C ASN A 202 14.70 18.46 1.60
N VAL A 203 13.82 19.39 1.99
CA VAL A 203 13.98 20.80 1.64
C VAL A 203 15.22 21.39 2.29
N ILE A 204 15.52 21.06 3.54
CA ILE A 204 16.75 21.47 4.22
C ILE A 204 17.97 20.89 3.48
N TYR A 205 17.92 19.62 3.10
CA TYR A 205 19.01 18.97 2.36
C TYR A 205 19.30 19.65 1.01
N GLU A 206 18.27 20.17 0.31
CA GLU A 206 18.45 20.95 -0.92
C GLU A 206 19.29 22.22 -0.74
N TYR A 207 19.27 22.84 0.46
CA TYR A 207 20.08 24.04 0.75
C TYR A 207 21.49 23.72 1.17
N ALA A 208 21.70 22.50 1.66
CA ALA A 208 22.95 22.01 2.18
C ALA A 208 23.64 23.00 3.16
N PRO A 209 22.98 23.44 4.26
CA PRO A 209 23.63 24.22 5.27
C PRO A 209 24.72 23.39 5.93
N GLU A 210 25.78 24.01 6.44
CA GLU A 210 26.82 23.29 7.19
C GLU A 210 26.24 22.66 8.48
N VAL A 211 25.44 23.44 9.21
CA VAL A 211 24.70 23.00 10.42
C VAL A 211 23.26 23.48 10.30
N VAL A 212 22.32 22.57 10.50
CA VAL A 212 20.88 22.91 10.47
C VAL A 212 20.49 23.70 11.69
N THR A 213 19.81 24.82 11.49
CA THR A 213 19.32 25.72 12.54
C THR A 213 17.79 25.74 12.57
N PHE A 214 17.19 26.27 13.66
CA PHE A 214 15.74 26.51 13.73
C PHE A 214 15.24 27.49 12.64
N GLU A 215 16.10 28.41 12.19
CA GLU A 215 15.79 29.33 11.10
C GLU A 215 15.69 28.57 9.77
N ASP A 216 16.56 27.60 9.52
CA ASP A 216 16.48 26.74 8.34
C ASP A 216 15.19 25.93 8.31
N VAL A 217 14.72 25.43 9.46
CA VAL A 217 13.43 24.75 9.61
C VAL A 217 12.28 25.68 9.22
N ASN A 218 12.25 26.92 9.76
CA ASN A 218 11.22 27.88 9.43
C ASN A 218 11.23 28.27 7.94
N ASN A 219 12.41 28.47 7.36
CA ASN A 219 12.57 28.76 5.95
C ASN A 219 12.11 27.60 5.06
N ALA A 220 12.38 26.36 5.46
CA ALA A 220 11.89 25.18 4.78
C ALA A 220 10.36 25.10 4.78
N ILE A 221 9.71 25.36 5.93
CA ILE A 221 8.25 25.40 6.04
C ILE A 221 7.65 26.48 5.13
N VAL A 222 8.18 27.71 5.16
CA VAL A 222 7.72 28.80 4.29
C VAL A 222 7.84 28.43 2.81
N ARG A 223 8.93 27.77 2.44
CA ARG A 223 9.13 27.33 1.05
C ARG A 223 8.17 26.23 0.65
N ILE A 224 7.91 25.25 1.53
CA ILE A 224 6.90 24.20 1.30
C ILE A 224 5.53 24.82 1.10
N LEU A 225 5.15 25.78 1.94
CA LEU A 225 3.87 26.48 1.80
C LEU A 225 3.76 27.19 0.45
N ARG A 226 4.81 27.90 0.02
CA ARG A 226 4.83 28.57 -1.29
C ARG A 226 4.77 27.60 -2.47
N ARG A 227 5.48 26.46 -2.38
CA ARG A 227 5.46 25.42 -3.44
C ARG A 227 4.09 24.79 -3.63
N ASN A 228 3.28 24.74 -2.56
CA ASN A 228 1.98 24.08 -2.56
C ASN A 228 0.81 25.09 -2.45
N GLU A 229 1.05 26.38 -2.62
CA GLU A 229 0.05 27.43 -2.41
C GLU A 229 -1.22 27.20 -3.21
N ASP A 230 -1.10 26.89 -4.49
CA ASP A 230 -2.25 26.66 -5.36
C ASP A 230 -3.07 25.44 -4.92
N THR A 231 -2.40 24.35 -4.55
CA THR A 231 -3.06 23.14 -4.05
C THR A 231 -3.81 23.40 -2.74
N TYR A 232 -3.21 24.18 -1.83
CA TYR A 232 -3.87 24.54 -0.58
C TYR A 232 -5.05 25.49 -0.81
N ARG A 233 -4.93 26.45 -1.72
CA ARG A 233 -6.04 27.31 -2.12
C ARG A 233 -7.21 26.52 -2.70
N GLU A 234 -6.95 25.64 -3.67
CA GLU A 234 -7.99 24.74 -4.20
C GLU A 234 -8.66 23.90 -3.11
N THR A 235 -7.89 23.40 -2.13
CA THR A 235 -8.45 22.64 -1.03
C THR A 235 -9.37 23.50 -0.16
N LEU A 236 -8.94 24.73 0.18
CA LEU A 236 -9.72 25.67 0.97
C LEU A 236 -11.01 26.10 0.22
N ASP A 237 -10.92 26.29 -1.09
CA ASP A 237 -12.08 26.70 -1.92
C ASP A 237 -13.17 25.61 -1.98
N ARG A 238 -12.81 24.34 -1.79
CA ARG A 238 -13.76 23.20 -1.70
C ARG A 238 -14.46 23.10 -0.34
N LEU A 239 -13.97 23.79 0.67
CA LEU A 239 -14.53 23.75 2.02
C LEU A 239 -15.69 24.74 2.18
N SER A 240 -16.68 24.37 2.97
CA SER A 240 -17.74 25.30 3.38
C SER A 240 -17.17 26.38 4.31
N LYS A 241 -17.85 27.53 4.38
CA LYS A 241 -17.44 28.63 5.28
C LYS A 241 -17.25 28.16 6.74
N ASN A 242 -18.13 27.29 7.23
CA ASN A 242 -18.05 26.77 8.60
C ASN A 242 -16.80 25.90 8.81
N GLN A 243 -16.41 25.11 7.81
CA GLN A 243 -15.19 24.30 7.86
C GLN A 243 -13.93 25.19 7.84
N VAL A 244 -13.92 26.25 7.02
CA VAL A 244 -12.80 27.22 7.02
C VAL A 244 -12.70 27.95 8.36
N TYR A 245 -13.81 28.38 8.96
CA TYR A 245 -13.81 28.99 10.30
C TYR A 245 -13.29 28.00 11.37
N LEU A 246 -13.68 26.74 11.30
CA LEU A 246 -13.19 25.73 12.25
C LEU A 246 -11.69 25.51 12.10
N LEU A 247 -11.18 25.41 10.87
CA LEU A 247 -9.73 25.31 10.63
C LEU A 247 -8.97 26.51 11.17
N SER A 248 -9.48 27.74 10.93
CA SER A 248 -8.86 28.96 11.45
C SER A 248 -8.88 29.08 12.97
N ALA A 249 -9.79 28.37 13.64
CA ALA A 249 -9.88 28.37 15.11
C ALA A 249 -8.95 27.32 15.75
N ILE A 250 -8.51 26.33 14.98
CA ILE A 250 -7.57 25.27 15.42
C ILE A 250 -6.12 25.68 15.16
N ALA A 251 -5.88 26.45 14.08
CA ALA A 251 -4.56 26.96 13.69
C ALA A 251 -4.11 28.12 14.59
#